data_353381223312870fe78d467b7027c4da
#
_entry.id   353381223312870fe78d467b7027c4da
#
_cell.length_a   1.000
_cell.length_b   1.000
_cell.length_c   1.000
_cell.angle_alpha   90.00
_cell.angle_beta   90.00
_cell.angle_gamma   90.00
#
_symmetry.space_group_name_H-M   'P 1'
#
loop_
_entity.id
_entity.type
_entity.pdbx_description
1 polymer ?
#
loop_
_entity_poly.entity_id
_entity_poly.type
_entity_poly.pdbx_seq_one_letter_code
_entity_poly.pdbx_strand_id
1 'polypeptide(L)'
;FEHNEADGTGMFTMNVGLHIPAGLPAGTMHGFTMTVISDTDSSVTQTQSFSATVTQCYGLTMTVDKAADSANPGNSADFTISVTNGGNGDDTVSLATMGASEWSPTLAESELTIASGATSTTLLSITVPSDASANAASGSVMAHAYSEGCGDDTTDCGYAYDVSVSVTANQVYGLTAGYYSNETDVVKDTVSVQETMTVQMKFTVTNDGNGNDEIVLSLANAPAWVTLGQTEALAGPGQTMTLTVDVGPAGAVGDYTFQVTATSADGTTSSTTEDLTVTVTEKVDDSGGPATEKVEEDDSPGFGIITAIAAIGAVLLIRRRL
;
A
#
# COMPACT_ATOMS: atom_id res chain seq x y z
N PHE A 1 -63.06 -7.09 -45.86
CA PHE A 1 -62.69 -8.36 -46.58
C PHE A 1 -62.72 -8.09 -48.03
N GLU A 2 -61.59 -8.06 -48.74
CA GLU A 2 -61.59 -8.05 -50.21
C GLU A 2 -61.49 -9.51 -50.65
N HIS A 3 -62.50 -9.99 -51.28
CA HIS A 3 -62.56 -11.27 -51.99
C HIS A 3 -61.92 -11.07 -53.37
N ASN A 4 -60.73 -11.61 -53.56
CA ASN A 4 -60.09 -11.56 -54.87
C ASN A 4 -60.45 -12.84 -55.70
N GLU A 5 -61.42 -12.82 -56.54
CA GLU A 5 -61.83 -13.93 -57.42
C GLU A 5 -60.90 -14.11 -58.66
N ALA A 6 -59.81 -13.39 -58.77
CA ALA A 6 -59.04 -13.29 -60.00
C ALA A 6 -58.23 -14.53 -60.39
N ASP A 7 -57.92 -15.46 -59.45
CA ASP A 7 -57.05 -16.63 -59.71
C ASP A 7 -57.70 -18.01 -59.49
N GLY A 8 -58.96 -18.04 -59.06
CA GLY A 8 -59.67 -19.30 -58.81
C GLY A 8 -59.18 -20.18 -57.68
N THR A 9 -58.23 -19.73 -56.88
CA THR A 9 -57.64 -20.50 -55.81
C THR A 9 -58.42 -20.37 -54.49
N GLY A 10 -59.26 -19.35 -54.32
CA GLY A 10 -60.05 -19.11 -53.14
C GLY A 10 -59.25 -18.86 -51.85
N MET A 11 -58.02 -18.52 -51.98
CA MET A 11 -57.15 -18.22 -50.87
C MET A 11 -57.23 -16.74 -50.44
N PHE A 12 -57.41 -16.50 -49.21
CA PHE A 12 -57.20 -15.15 -48.59
C PHE A 12 -56.23 -15.20 -47.47
N THR A 13 -55.47 -14.12 -47.26
CA THR A 13 -54.52 -13.98 -46.19
C THR A 13 -55.10 -13.02 -45.17
N MET A 14 -55.05 -13.45 -43.87
CA MET A 14 -55.44 -12.63 -42.78
C MET A 14 -54.23 -12.46 -41.84
N ASN A 15 -53.93 -11.23 -41.51
CA ASN A 15 -52.91 -10.91 -40.50
C ASN A 15 -53.57 -10.80 -39.12
N VAL A 16 -53.07 -11.58 -38.16
CA VAL A 16 -53.48 -11.51 -36.76
C VAL A 16 -52.37 -10.89 -35.97
N GLY A 17 -52.58 -9.70 -35.42
CA GLY A 17 -51.65 -9.04 -34.50
C GLY A 17 -51.87 -9.51 -33.07
N LEU A 18 -50.83 -9.95 -32.38
CA LEU A 18 -50.85 -10.27 -30.98
C LEU A 18 -50.11 -9.20 -30.20
N HIS A 19 -50.77 -8.61 -29.22
CA HIS A 19 -50.15 -7.69 -28.28
C HIS A 19 -49.74 -8.46 -27.00
N ILE A 20 -48.45 -8.47 -26.67
CA ILE A 20 -47.91 -9.06 -25.46
C ILE A 20 -47.84 -7.94 -24.41
N PRO A 21 -48.56 -8.05 -23.24
CA PRO A 21 -48.46 -7.08 -22.17
C PRO A 21 -47.04 -7.01 -21.60
N ALA A 22 -46.63 -5.81 -21.22
CA ALA A 22 -45.35 -5.62 -20.49
C ALA A 22 -45.38 -6.34 -19.13
N GLY A 23 -44.19 -6.78 -18.65
CA GLY A 23 -44.01 -7.37 -17.33
C GLY A 23 -44.33 -8.87 -17.24
N LEU A 24 -44.55 -9.54 -18.34
CA LEU A 24 -44.71 -11.00 -18.35
C LEU A 24 -43.32 -11.68 -18.22
N PRO A 25 -43.20 -12.74 -17.40
CA PRO A 25 -41.97 -13.52 -17.28
C PRO A 25 -41.59 -14.17 -18.61
N ALA A 26 -40.26 -14.29 -18.84
CA ALA A 26 -39.73 -15.04 -19.97
C ALA A 26 -40.21 -16.50 -19.94
N GLY A 27 -40.42 -17.08 -21.11
CA GLY A 27 -40.93 -18.44 -21.24
C GLY A 27 -42.45 -18.57 -21.04
N THR A 28 -43.17 -17.51 -20.64
CA THR A 28 -44.61 -17.54 -20.54
C THR A 28 -45.21 -17.84 -21.89
N MET A 29 -46.01 -18.89 -22.01
CA MET A 29 -46.67 -19.34 -23.27
C MET A 29 -48.16 -19.10 -23.17
N HIS A 30 -48.73 -18.48 -24.20
CA HIS A 30 -50.14 -18.32 -24.39
C HIS A 30 -50.58 -18.97 -25.70
N GLY A 31 -51.49 -19.92 -25.58
CA GLY A 31 -52.16 -20.54 -26.73
C GLY A 31 -53.45 -19.83 -27.03
N PHE A 32 -53.76 -19.69 -28.30
CA PHE A 32 -55.04 -19.18 -28.84
C PHE A 32 -55.47 -19.98 -30.05
N THR A 33 -56.76 -20.02 -30.30
CA THR A 33 -57.32 -20.68 -31.47
C THR A 33 -58.10 -19.68 -32.31
N MET A 34 -57.92 -19.79 -33.60
CA MET A 34 -58.71 -19.06 -34.58
C MET A 34 -59.66 -20.03 -35.21
N THR A 35 -60.93 -19.70 -35.19
CA THR A 35 -61.97 -20.46 -35.87
C THR A 35 -62.57 -19.65 -36.98
N VAL A 36 -62.59 -20.22 -38.19
CA VAL A 36 -63.22 -19.65 -39.35
C VAL A 36 -64.48 -20.45 -39.58
N ILE A 37 -65.61 -19.78 -39.68
CA ILE A 37 -66.90 -20.35 -39.89
C ILE A 37 -67.48 -19.78 -41.19
N SER A 38 -68.02 -20.64 -42.06
CA SER A 38 -68.75 -20.19 -43.29
C SER A 38 -70.05 -19.46 -42.96
N ASP A 39 -70.25 -18.29 -43.45
CA ASP A 39 -71.50 -17.51 -43.29
C ASP A 39 -72.74 -18.15 -43.95
N THR A 40 -72.50 -18.89 -45.00
CA THR A 40 -73.56 -19.56 -45.73
C THR A 40 -73.94 -20.96 -45.24
N ASP A 41 -73.00 -21.62 -44.54
CA ASP A 41 -73.12 -22.94 -43.89
C ASP A 41 -72.34 -23.03 -42.68
N SER A 42 -72.97 -22.82 -41.51
CA SER A 42 -72.31 -22.84 -40.16
C SER A 42 -71.76 -24.21 -39.78
N SER A 43 -72.06 -25.28 -40.50
CA SER A 43 -71.44 -26.59 -40.29
C SER A 43 -70.02 -26.68 -40.87
N VAL A 44 -69.68 -25.77 -41.80
CA VAL A 44 -68.31 -25.65 -42.34
C VAL A 44 -67.51 -24.76 -41.47
N THR A 45 -66.67 -25.41 -40.64
CA THR A 45 -65.80 -24.76 -39.59
C THR A 45 -64.44 -25.30 -39.74
N GLN A 46 -63.44 -24.41 -39.66
CA GLN A 46 -62.01 -24.75 -39.59
C GLN A 46 -61.39 -24.03 -38.41
N THR A 47 -60.62 -24.79 -37.60
CA THR A 47 -59.93 -24.25 -36.42
C THR A 47 -58.44 -24.46 -36.55
N GLN A 48 -57.67 -23.42 -36.28
CA GLN A 48 -56.20 -23.46 -36.23
C GLN A 48 -55.74 -22.92 -34.86
N SER A 49 -54.84 -23.69 -34.22
CA SER A 49 -54.24 -23.28 -32.98
C SER A 49 -52.89 -22.63 -33.21
N PHE A 50 -52.62 -21.60 -32.45
CA PHE A 50 -51.36 -20.85 -32.43
C PHE A 50 -50.86 -20.71 -31.00
N SER A 51 -49.56 -20.50 -30.82
CA SER A 51 -48.98 -20.14 -29.51
C SER A 51 -47.97 -19.00 -29.68
N ALA A 52 -47.86 -18.18 -28.69
CA ALA A 52 -46.81 -17.17 -28.56
C ALA A 52 -46.08 -17.38 -27.22
N THR A 53 -44.78 -17.32 -27.26
CA THR A 53 -43.94 -17.42 -26.10
C THR A 53 -43.25 -16.08 -25.85
N VAL A 54 -43.26 -15.60 -24.61
CA VAL A 54 -42.54 -14.39 -24.20
C VAL A 54 -41.04 -14.68 -24.24
N THR A 55 -40.32 -13.93 -25.07
CA THR A 55 -38.86 -14.03 -25.12
C THR A 55 -38.23 -13.35 -23.90
N GLN A 56 -37.04 -13.80 -23.51
CA GLN A 56 -36.28 -13.16 -22.47
C GLN A 56 -35.75 -11.81 -22.95
N CYS A 57 -35.94 -10.78 -22.12
CA CYS A 57 -35.32 -9.49 -22.25
C CYS A 57 -34.31 -9.35 -21.08
N TYR A 58 -33.11 -8.97 -21.37
CA TYR A 58 -32.07 -8.78 -20.41
C TYR A 58 -31.97 -7.32 -20.00
N GLY A 59 -31.50 -7.07 -18.78
CA GLY A 59 -31.26 -5.73 -18.29
C GLY A 59 -30.48 -5.80 -17.00
N LEU A 60 -29.36 -5.09 -16.91
CA LEU A 60 -28.53 -5.05 -15.72
C LEU A 60 -28.37 -3.62 -15.21
N THR A 61 -28.24 -3.46 -13.92
CA THR A 61 -27.67 -2.27 -13.30
C THR A 61 -26.65 -2.70 -12.26
N MET A 62 -25.58 -1.92 -12.11
CA MET A 62 -24.53 -2.21 -11.16
C MET A 62 -24.22 -0.97 -10.33
N THR A 63 -23.98 -1.15 -9.04
CA THR A 63 -23.57 -0.10 -8.11
C THR A 63 -22.49 -0.62 -7.19
N VAL A 64 -21.72 0.29 -6.60
CA VAL A 64 -20.72 -0.01 -5.58
C VAL A 64 -21.01 0.82 -4.33
N ASP A 65 -20.71 0.29 -3.17
CA ASP A 65 -20.98 0.92 -1.87
C ASP A 65 -20.16 2.20 -1.64
N LYS A 66 -18.95 2.27 -2.17
CA LYS A 66 -18.04 3.41 -2.09
C LYS A 66 -17.13 3.51 -3.33
N ALA A 67 -16.76 4.72 -3.72
CA ALA A 67 -15.92 4.94 -4.91
C ALA A 67 -14.41 4.89 -4.61
N ALA A 68 -14.01 5.05 -3.35
CA ALA A 68 -12.61 5.05 -2.94
C ALA A 68 -12.45 4.53 -1.52
N ASP A 69 -11.26 3.98 -1.25
CA ASP A 69 -10.84 3.56 0.09
C ASP A 69 -9.32 3.65 0.23
N SER A 70 -8.80 3.32 1.41
CA SER A 70 -7.36 3.25 1.65
C SER A 70 -7.02 2.04 2.53
N ALA A 71 -5.81 1.50 2.33
CA ALA A 71 -5.28 0.42 3.14
C ALA A 71 -3.77 0.56 3.33
N ASN A 72 -3.22 -0.10 4.34
CA ASN A 72 -1.78 -0.17 4.54
C ASN A 72 -1.14 -1.07 3.47
N PRO A 73 0.12 -0.84 3.09
CA PRO A 73 0.88 -1.76 2.23
C PRO A 73 0.76 -3.21 2.70
N GLY A 74 0.48 -4.11 1.76
CA GLY A 74 0.23 -5.53 2.01
C GLY A 74 -1.20 -5.89 2.46
N ASN A 75 -2.06 -4.92 2.75
CA ASN A 75 -3.46 -5.14 3.11
C ASN A 75 -4.41 -4.83 1.95
N SER A 76 -5.65 -5.30 2.05
CA SER A 76 -6.68 -5.07 1.03
C SER A 76 -7.72 -4.05 1.49
N ALA A 77 -8.27 -3.34 0.52
CA ALA A 77 -9.49 -2.56 0.64
C ALA A 77 -10.63 -3.30 -0.11
N ASP A 78 -11.78 -3.39 0.53
CA ASP A 78 -12.92 -4.15 0.04
C ASP A 78 -14.08 -3.25 -0.36
N PHE A 79 -14.71 -3.60 -1.49
CA PHE A 79 -15.84 -2.88 -2.07
C PHE A 79 -16.99 -3.86 -2.33
N THR A 80 -18.19 -3.53 -1.89
CA THR A 80 -19.37 -4.34 -2.17
C THR A 80 -19.99 -3.90 -3.50
N ILE A 81 -19.97 -4.80 -4.47
CA ILE A 81 -20.62 -4.61 -5.77
C ILE A 81 -21.99 -5.23 -5.70
N SER A 82 -23.01 -4.45 -6.05
CA SER A 82 -24.39 -4.88 -6.15
C SER A 82 -24.83 -4.90 -7.61
N VAL A 83 -25.30 -6.05 -8.09
CA VAL A 83 -25.81 -6.26 -9.46
C VAL A 83 -27.28 -6.57 -9.38
N THR A 84 -28.11 -5.82 -10.11
CA THR A 84 -29.55 -6.01 -10.18
C THR A 84 -29.97 -6.45 -11.58
N ASN A 85 -30.69 -7.55 -11.66
CA ASN A 85 -31.32 -8.02 -12.90
C ASN A 85 -32.66 -7.29 -13.13
N GLY A 86 -32.68 -6.35 -14.07
CA GLY A 86 -33.87 -5.64 -14.51
C GLY A 86 -34.63 -6.34 -15.64
N GLY A 87 -34.19 -7.54 -16.08
CA GLY A 87 -34.81 -8.34 -17.12
C GLY A 87 -36.09 -9.05 -16.65
N ASN A 88 -36.75 -9.75 -17.57
CA ASN A 88 -38.01 -10.48 -17.31
C ASN A 88 -37.82 -11.98 -17.06
N GLY A 89 -36.59 -12.47 -16.93
CA GLY A 89 -36.23 -13.84 -16.60
C GLY A 89 -34.97 -13.90 -15.76
N ASP A 90 -34.66 -15.09 -15.19
CA ASP A 90 -33.43 -15.33 -14.46
C ASP A 90 -32.23 -15.13 -15.40
N ASP A 91 -31.16 -14.55 -14.87
CA ASP A 91 -29.97 -14.22 -15.64
C ASP A 91 -28.71 -14.71 -14.93
N THR A 92 -27.77 -15.24 -15.68
CA THR A 92 -26.42 -15.52 -15.21
C THR A 92 -25.52 -14.39 -15.69
N VAL A 93 -24.92 -13.69 -14.71
CA VAL A 93 -24.10 -12.50 -14.93
C VAL A 93 -22.67 -12.85 -14.63
N SER A 94 -21.79 -12.68 -15.63
CA SER A 94 -20.35 -12.78 -15.44
C SER A 94 -19.76 -11.43 -15.08
N LEU A 95 -18.78 -11.44 -14.16
CA LEU A 95 -18.06 -10.28 -13.68
C LEU A 95 -16.55 -10.43 -13.94
N ALA A 96 -15.92 -9.34 -14.34
CA ALA A 96 -14.48 -9.27 -14.54
C ALA A 96 -13.91 -7.98 -13.94
N THR A 97 -12.63 -7.98 -13.61
CA THR A 97 -11.91 -6.77 -13.19
C THR A 97 -10.97 -6.30 -14.28
N MET A 98 -10.83 -4.98 -14.43
CA MET A 98 -9.93 -4.34 -15.39
C MET A 98 -9.17 -3.20 -14.71
N GLY A 99 -7.89 -3.05 -15.08
CA GLY A 99 -7.00 -2.02 -14.54
C GLY A 99 -6.23 -2.45 -13.30
N ALA A 100 -5.20 -1.67 -12.96
CA ALA A 100 -4.40 -1.80 -11.73
C ALA A 100 -3.93 -3.23 -11.40
N SER A 101 -3.41 -3.99 -12.35
CA SER A 101 -2.95 -5.38 -12.15
C SER A 101 -1.92 -5.54 -11.03
N GLU A 102 -1.09 -4.51 -10.79
CA GLU A 102 -0.11 -4.47 -9.69
C GLU A 102 -0.76 -4.45 -8.31
N TRP A 103 -2.02 -4.01 -8.22
CA TRP A 103 -2.83 -3.96 -7.00
C TRP A 103 -3.71 -5.21 -6.83
N SER A 104 -3.53 -6.20 -7.68
CA SER A 104 -4.17 -7.51 -7.60
C SER A 104 -5.67 -7.48 -7.31
N PRO A 105 -6.50 -6.79 -8.11
CA PRO A 105 -7.94 -6.77 -7.91
C PRO A 105 -8.54 -8.17 -8.08
N THR A 106 -9.36 -8.61 -7.13
CA THR A 106 -10.01 -9.93 -7.12
C THR A 106 -11.48 -9.81 -6.78
N LEU A 107 -12.31 -10.65 -7.41
CA LEU A 107 -13.73 -10.82 -7.08
C LEU A 107 -13.92 -12.08 -6.25
N ALA A 108 -14.74 -12.02 -5.20
CA ALA A 108 -15.11 -13.20 -4.42
C ALA A 108 -15.92 -14.19 -5.26
N GLU A 109 -16.82 -13.67 -6.09
CA GLU A 109 -17.60 -14.42 -7.06
C GLU A 109 -17.53 -13.68 -8.41
N SER A 110 -17.15 -14.41 -9.46
CA SER A 110 -17.07 -13.89 -10.83
C SER A 110 -18.30 -14.24 -11.68
N GLU A 111 -19.26 -14.97 -11.10
CA GLU A 111 -20.51 -15.35 -11.75
C GLU A 111 -21.65 -15.28 -10.70
N LEU A 112 -22.75 -14.64 -11.08
CA LEU A 112 -23.93 -14.49 -10.23
C LEU A 112 -25.18 -14.95 -10.99
N THR A 113 -25.96 -15.87 -10.47
CA THR A 113 -27.32 -16.17 -10.96
C THR A 113 -28.30 -15.30 -10.23
N ILE A 114 -29.01 -14.43 -10.96
CA ILE A 114 -29.88 -13.41 -10.39
C ILE A 114 -31.29 -13.55 -10.97
N ALA A 115 -32.27 -13.81 -10.11
CA ALA A 115 -33.66 -13.88 -10.53
C ALA A 115 -34.17 -12.53 -11.06
N SER A 116 -35.18 -12.56 -11.93
CA SER A 116 -35.81 -11.35 -12.45
C SER A 116 -36.24 -10.39 -11.35
N GLY A 117 -35.80 -9.13 -11.42
CA GLY A 117 -36.03 -8.07 -10.44
C GLY A 117 -35.24 -8.17 -9.15
N ALA A 118 -34.37 -9.19 -8.99
CA ALA A 118 -33.56 -9.37 -7.79
C ALA A 118 -32.20 -8.69 -7.90
N THR A 119 -31.55 -8.55 -6.76
CA THR A 119 -30.17 -8.04 -6.61
C THR A 119 -29.30 -9.08 -5.93
N SER A 120 -28.12 -9.32 -6.44
CA SER A 120 -27.05 -10.10 -5.82
C SER A 120 -25.82 -9.24 -5.60
N THR A 121 -24.96 -9.65 -4.66
CA THR A 121 -23.74 -8.90 -4.32
C THR A 121 -22.51 -9.79 -4.41
N THR A 122 -21.37 -9.20 -4.79
CA THR A 122 -20.06 -9.81 -4.67
C THR A 122 -19.07 -8.81 -4.06
N LEU A 123 -17.97 -9.30 -3.53
CA LEU A 123 -16.91 -8.48 -2.96
C LEU A 123 -15.78 -8.31 -3.98
N LEU A 124 -15.39 -7.07 -4.24
CA LEU A 124 -14.16 -6.71 -4.94
C LEU A 124 -13.10 -6.33 -3.91
N SER A 125 -12.03 -7.10 -3.83
CA SER A 125 -10.87 -6.82 -2.97
C SER A 125 -9.71 -6.32 -3.81
N ILE A 126 -9.10 -5.21 -3.39
CA ILE A 126 -7.93 -4.62 -4.04
C ILE A 126 -6.80 -4.58 -3.03
N THR A 127 -5.70 -5.29 -3.28
CA THR A 127 -4.56 -5.40 -2.37
C THR A 127 -3.52 -4.33 -2.69
N VAL A 128 -3.18 -3.51 -1.70
CA VAL A 128 -2.09 -2.54 -1.81
C VAL A 128 -0.77 -3.29 -1.88
N PRO A 129 0.11 -3.04 -2.87
CA PRO A 129 1.44 -3.65 -2.93
C PRO A 129 2.21 -3.44 -1.62
N SER A 130 2.95 -4.45 -1.17
CA SER A 130 3.67 -4.40 0.11
C SER A 130 4.79 -3.36 0.15
N ASP A 131 5.27 -2.93 -1.02
CA ASP A 131 6.30 -1.90 -1.25
C ASP A 131 5.71 -0.56 -1.71
N ALA A 132 4.39 -0.39 -1.66
CA ALA A 132 3.74 0.84 -2.08
C ALA A 132 4.18 2.03 -1.23
N SER A 133 4.61 3.09 -1.89
CA SER A 133 4.91 4.36 -1.22
C SER A 133 3.64 4.97 -0.63
N ALA A 134 3.79 5.74 0.43
CA ALA A 134 2.70 6.50 1.03
C ALA A 134 1.97 7.36 -0.02
N ASN A 135 0.64 7.34 0.02
CA ASN A 135 -0.24 8.03 -0.92
C ASN A 135 -0.17 7.53 -2.39
N ALA A 136 0.52 6.41 -2.66
CA ALA A 136 0.41 5.77 -3.97
C ALA A 136 -1.05 5.37 -4.22
N ALA A 137 -1.53 5.57 -5.45
CA ALA A 137 -2.91 5.26 -5.81
C ALA A 137 -2.95 4.14 -6.84
N SER A 138 -3.94 3.25 -6.74
CA SER A 138 -4.18 2.18 -7.72
C SER A 138 -4.54 2.73 -9.11
N GLY A 139 -4.97 4.00 -9.19
CA GLY A 139 -5.73 4.48 -10.34
C GLY A 139 -7.14 3.89 -10.35
N SER A 140 -7.81 3.95 -11.50
CA SER A 140 -9.16 3.40 -11.64
C SER A 140 -9.11 1.88 -11.82
N VAL A 141 -9.78 1.16 -10.93
CA VAL A 141 -10.09 -0.26 -11.07
C VAL A 141 -11.55 -0.37 -11.46
N MET A 142 -11.84 -1.00 -12.60
CA MET A 142 -13.21 -1.22 -13.07
C MET A 142 -13.65 -2.64 -12.75
N ALA A 143 -14.88 -2.78 -12.25
CA ALA A 143 -15.60 -4.04 -12.31
C ALA A 143 -16.59 -3.95 -13.44
N HIS A 144 -16.54 -4.93 -14.33
CA HIS A 144 -17.36 -5.06 -15.53
C HIS A 144 -18.31 -6.25 -15.36
N ALA A 145 -19.60 -6.04 -15.61
CA ALA A 145 -20.61 -7.08 -15.57
C ALA A 145 -21.31 -7.20 -16.91
N TYR A 146 -21.56 -8.43 -17.35
CA TYR A 146 -22.34 -8.72 -18.57
C TYR A 146 -23.21 -9.96 -18.36
N SER A 147 -24.37 -9.97 -19.05
CA SER A 147 -25.29 -11.11 -19.06
C SER A 147 -24.78 -12.18 -20.02
N GLU A 148 -24.64 -13.43 -19.54
CA GLU A 148 -24.20 -14.54 -20.39
C GLU A 148 -25.22 -14.90 -21.49
N GLY A 149 -26.51 -14.67 -21.25
CA GLY A 149 -27.56 -14.95 -22.21
C GLY A 149 -27.56 -14.02 -23.44
N CYS A 150 -26.84 -12.89 -23.32
CA CYS A 150 -26.70 -11.91 -24.41
C CYS A 150 -25.42 -12.09 -25.24
N GLY A 151 -24.41 -12.79 -24.72
CA GLY A 151 -23.08 -12.80 -25.33
C GLY A 151 -22.44 -11.41 -25.37
N ASP A 152 -21.41 -11.24 -26.20
CA ASP A 152 -20.72 -9.96 -26.41
C ASP A 152 -21.48 -8.96 -27.30
N ASP A 153 -22.69 -9.29 -27.74
CA ASP A 153 -23.48 -8.41 -28.61
C ASP A 153 -24.26 -7.36 -27.80
N THR A 154 -23.62 -6.22 -27.63
CA THR A 154 -24.18 -5.06 -26.90
C THR A 154 -25.29 -4.35 -27.67
N THR A 155 -25.59 -4.74 -28.93
CA THR A 155 -26.56 -4.03 -29.79
C THR A 155 -27.99 -4.48 -29.57
N ASP A 156 -28.23 -5.76 -29.24
CA ASP A 156 -29.57 -6.32 -29.07
C ASP A 156 -29.95 -6.69 -27.62
N CYS A 157 -28.98 -6.91 -26.77
CA CYS A 157 -29.17 -7.30 -25.38
C CYS A 157 -28.60 -6.29 -24.37
N GLY A 158 -28.27 -5.12 -24.78
CA GLY A 158 -27.68 -4.02 -24.08
C GLY A 158 -27.48 -4.20 -22.60
N TYR A 159 -26.35 -4.64 -22.13
CA TYR A 159 -25.82 -3.92 -21.00
C TYR A 159 -24.68 -4.71 -20.38
N ALA A 160 -23.50 -4.30 -20.79
CA ALA A 160 -22.35 -4.33 -19.91
C ALA A 160 -22.45 -3.10 -19.00
N TYR A 161 -22.25 -3.28 -17.74
CA TYR A 161 -22.17 -2.19 -16.78
C TYR A 161 -20.78 -2.14 -16.13
N ASP A 162 -20.25 -0.92 -15.99
CA ASP A 162 -18.98 -0.69 -15.34
C ASP A 162 -19.18 0.14 -14.06
N VAL A 163 -18.52 -0.26 -13.00
CA VAL A 163 -18.29 0.61 -11.84
C VAL A 163 -16.80 0.77 -11.64
N SER A 164 -16.38 1.96 -11.23
CA SER A 164 -14.98 2.27 -10.98
C SER A 164 -14.74 2.61 -9.54
N VAL A 165 -13.65 2.06 -8.99
CA VAL A 165 -13.18 2.35 -7.64
C VAL A 165 -11.69 2.66 -7.66
N SER A 166 -11.17 3.23 -6.57
CA SER A 166 -9.74 3.48 -6.39
C SER A 166 -9.32 3.21 -4.96
N VAL A 167 -8.05 2.80 -4.78
CA VAL A 167 -7.45 2.58 -3.46
C VAL A 167 -6.18 3.41 -3.34
N THR A 168 -5.95 3.97 -2.15
CA THR A 168 -4.74 4.71 -1.83
C THR A 168 -3.97 4.01 -0.72
N ALA A 169 -2.64 3.90 -0.87
CA ALA A 169 -1.78 3.37 0.15
C ALA A 169 -1.67 4.36 1.33
N ASN A 170 -1.95 3.89 2.54
CA ASN A 170 -1.73 4.68 3.75
C ASN A 170 -0.23 4.90 3.99
N GLN A 171 0.09 6.00 4.67
CA GLN A 171 1.42 6.15 5.26
C GLN A 171 1.54 5.25 6.49
N VAL A 172 2.63 4.48 6.52
CA VAL A 172 3.03 3.67 7.67
C VAL A 172 4.36 4.22 8.16
N TYR A 173 4.45 4.52 9.45
CA TYR A 173 5.65 5.04 10.08
C TYR A 173 6.46 3.90 10.67
N GLY A 174 7.77 4.03 10.64
CA GLY A 174 8.72 3.11 11.26
C GLY A 174 10.06 3.80 11.44
N LEU A 175 10.70 3.62 12.60
CA LEU A 175 11.99 4.20 12.92
C LEU A 175 12.91 3.17 13.54
N THR A 176 14.19 3.24 13.17
CA THR A 176 15.27 2.56 13.87
C THR A 176 16.37 3.57 14.21
N ALA A 177 16.65 3.73 15.51
CA ALA A 177 17.78 4.52 16.00
C ALA A 177 18.92 3.59 16.42
N GLY A 178 20.16 3.95 16.11
CA GLY A 178 21.32 3.11 16.39
C GLY A 178 22.63 3.86 16.44
N TYR A 179 23.70 3.14 16.73
CA TYR A 179 25.04 3.68 16.70
C TYR A 179 25.50 3.99 15.28
N TYR A 180 26.34 4.99 15.16
CA TYR A 180 27.06 5.22 13.91
C TYR A 180 28.25 4.25 13.82
N SER A 181 28.30 3.50 12.72
CA SER A 181 29.47 2.70 12.35
C SER A 181 29.83 2.96 10.90
N ASN A 182 31.10 3.07 10.60
CA ASN A 182 31.62 3.08 9.24
C ASN A 182 32.69 1.99 9.07
N GLU A 183 33.14 1.75 7.84
CA GLU A 183 34.11 0.68 7.54
C GLU A 183 35.47 0.84 8.25
N THR A 184 35.76 2.02 8.77
CA THR A 184 37.03 2.37 9.44
C THR A 184 36.89 2.62 10.95
N ASP A 185 35.68 2.97 11.42
CA ASP A 185 35.40 3.23 12.82
C ASP A 185 34.55 2.07 13.39
N VAL A 186 35.09 1.39 14.38
CA VAL A 186 34.34 0.47 15.23
C VAL A 186 33.18 1.25 15.82
N VAL A 187 32.01 0.59 15.98
CA VAL A 187 30.83 1.11 16.68
C VAL A 187 31.27 1.94 17.89
N LYS A 188 31.00 3.24 17.87
CA LYS A 188 31.39 4.14 18.96
C LYS A 188 30.17 4.53 19.77
N ASP A 189 29.83 3.68 20.70
CA ASP A 189 28.89 3.96 21.78
C ASP A 189 29.51 4.77 22.89
N THR A 190 30.85 4.84 22.92
CA THR A 190 31.63 5.51 23.94
C THR A 190 32.62 6.52 23.33
N VAL A 191 32.72 7.68 23.94
CA VAL A 191 33.72 8.69 23.64
C VAL A 191 34.40 9.17 24.92
N SER A 192 35.72 9.45 24.86
CA SER A 192 36.44 10.06 25.94
C SER A 192 36.74 11.54 25.66
N VAL A 193 36.56 12.38 26.66
CA VAL A 193 36.81 13.81 26.58
C VAL A 193 37.44 14.30 27.87
N GLN A 194 38.38 15.24 27.82
CA GLN A 194 38.90 15.88 29.01
C GLN A 194 37.94 16.92 29.56
N GLU A 195 37.99 17.18 30.88
CA GLU A 195 37.25 18.28 31.48
C GLU A 195 37.45 19.59 30.69
N THR A 196 36.39 20.37 30.55
CA THR A 196 36.34 21.65 29.80
C THR A 196 36.54 21.56 28.30
N MET A 197 36.79 20.38 27.75
CA MET A 197 36.87 20.15 26.30
C MET A 197 35.54 19.76 25.71
N THR A 198 35.45 19.79 24.39
CA THR A 198 34.27 19.41 23.61
C THR A 198 34.60 18.26 22.66
N VAL A 199 33.64 17.40 22.43
CA VAL A 199 33.73 16.32 21.44
C VAL A 199 32.36 16.11 20.80
N GLN A 200 32.31 15.55 19.61
CA GLN A 200 31.06 15.21 18.92
C GLN A 200 30.92 13.70 18.78
N MET A 201 29.76 13.18 19.15
CA MET A 201 29.35 11.80 18.90
C MET A 201 28.40 11.76 17.71
N LYS A 202 28.37 10.61 17.03
CA LYS A 202 27.43 10.35 15.94
C LYS A 202 26.52 9.20 16.27
N PHE A 203 25.29 9.29 15.79
CA PHE A 203 24.29 8.22 15.82
C PHE A 203 23.55 8.19 14.50
N THR A 204 22.78 7.15 14.28
CA THR A 204 21.97 6.99 13.07
C THR A 204 20.50 6.89 13.40
N VAL A 205 19.67 7.42 12.50
CA VAL A 205 18.22 7.20 12.49
C VAL A 205 17.82 6.81 11.09
N THR A 206 17.12 5.68 10.97
CA THR A 206 16.58 5.16 9.73
C THR A 206 15.07 5.32 9.75
N ASN A 207 14.50 5.86 8.67
CA ASN A 207 13.08 5.83 8.42
C ASN A 207 12.74 4.49 7.74
N ASP A 208 12.12 3.57 8.47
CA ASP A 208 11.67 2.26 7.99
C ASP A 208 10.23 2.31 7.45
N GLY A 209 9.61 3.49 7.43
CA GLY A 209 8.29 3.72 6.89
C GLY A 209 8.25 3.78 5.36
N ASN A 210 7.05 3.88 4.79
CA ASN A 210 6.82 3.92 3.34
C ASN A 210 6.70 5.34 2.77
N GLY A 211 6.83 6.38 3.58
CA GLY A 211 6.73 7.80 3.19
C GLY A 211 7.77 8.67 3.86
N ASN A 212 7.81 9.95 3.47
CA ASN A 212 8.64 10.93 4.14
C ASN A 212 8.16 11.09 5.59
N ASP A 213 9.13 11.20 6.51
CA ASP A 213 8.87 11.35 7.93
C ASP A 213 9.63 12.55 8.49
N GLU A 214 8.94 13.39 9.25
CA GLU A 214 9.49 14.51 9.98
C GLU A 214 9.76 14.05 11.42
N ILE A 215 11.04 13.81 11.71
CA ILE A 215 11.50 13.13 12.92
C ILE A 215 11.94 14.15 13.96
N VAL A 216 11.34 14.09 15.14
CA VAL A 216 11.74 14.89 16.30
C VAL A 216 12.71 14.09 17.17
N LEU A 217 13.81 14.73 17.58
CA LEU A 217 14.86 14.13 18.40
C LEU A 217 14.86 14.68 19.82
N SER A 218 15.08 13.82 20.78
CA SER A 218 15.19 14.19 22.19
C SER A 218 16.28 13.39 22.90
N LEU A 219 16.82 13.94 23.99
CA LEU A 219 17.79 13.27 24.86
C LEU A 219 17.09 12.75 26.11
N ALA A 220 17.44 11.54 26.53
CA ALA A 220 17.04 10.98 27.81
C ALA A 220 18.27 10.78 28.70
N ASN A 221 18.15 11.15 29.96
CA ASN A 221 19.22 11.03 31.00
C ASN A 221 20.52 11.78 30.67
N ALA A 222 20.52 12.73 29.79
CA ALA A 222 21.72 13.46 29.37
C ALA A 222 22.08 14.56 30.38
N PRO A 223 23.38 14.73 30.68
CA PRO A 223 23.85 15.90 31.41
C PRO A 223 23.57 17.19 30.65
N ALA A 224 23.46 18.32 31.37
CA ALA A 224 23.14 19.62 30.73
C ALA A 224 24.15 20.11 29.67
N TRP A 225 25.37 19.58 29.70
CA TRP A 225 26.45 19.87 28.74
C TRP A 225 26.47 18.92 27.55
N VAL A 226 25.48 18.02 27.43
CA VAL A 226 25.24 17.17 26.26
C VAL A 226 24.01 17.73 25.53
N THR A 227 24.15 18.06 24.26
CA THR A 227 23.10 18.65 23.43
C THR A 227 23.02 18.00 22.07
N LEU A 228 21.85 18.01 21.46
CA LEU A 228 21.67 17.57 20.08
C LEU A 228 22.20 18.63 19.10
N GLY A 229 22.92 18.21 18.06
CA GLY A 229 23.32 19.10 16.97
C GLY A 229 22.13 19.62 16.17
N GLN A 230 21.03 18.85 16.14
CA GLN A 230 19.73 19.23 15.60
C GLN A 230 18.62 18.49 16.34
N THR A 231 17.43 19.09 16.44
CA THR A 231 16.26 18.53 17.14
C THR A 231 15.19 17.97 16.18
N GLU A 232 15.33 18.25 14.90
CA GLU A 232 14.39 17.81 13.87
C GLU A 232 15.15 17.37 12.63
N ALA A 233 14.63 16.39 11.92
CA ALA A 233 15.21 15.87 10.69
C ALA A 233 14.10 15.34 9.77
N LEU A 234 14.27 15.53 8.45
CA LEU A 234 13.36 14.96 7.44
C LEU A 234 14.05 13.79 6.76
N ALA A 235 13.42 12.62 6.79
CA ALA A 235 13.93 11.40 6.16
C ALA A 235 12.93 10.84 5.15
N GLY A 236 13.39 10.53 3.94
CA GLY A 236 12.64 9.74 2.98
C GLY A 236 12.53 8.26 3.40
N PRO A 237 11.64 7.48 2.76
CA PRO A 237 11.49 6.06 3.05
C PRO A 237 12.79 5.29 2.82
N GLY A 238 13.18 4.45 3.76
CA GLY A 238 14.44 3.68 3.74
C GLY A 238 15.71 4.51 3.94
N GLN A 239 15.62 5.81 4.16
CA GLN A 239 16.78 6.67 4.33
C GLN A 239 17.35 6.56 5.75
N THR A 240 18.66 6.32 5.83
CA THR A 240 19.42 6.41 7.08
C THR A 240 20.15 7.75 7.13
N MET A 241 19.92 8.49 8.21
CA MET A 241 20.60 9.74 8.51
C MET A 241 21.69 9.54 9.54
N THR A 242 22.81 10.23 9.38
CA THR A 242 23.84 10.35 10.41
C THR A 242 23.69 11.71 11.09
N LEU A 243 23.45 11.68 12.39
CA LEU A 243 23.16 12.83 13.23
C LEU A 243 24.20 12.95 14.32
N THR A 244 24.27 14.11 14.99
CA THR A 244 25.31 14.40 15.98
C THR A 244 24.75 14.77 17.34
N VAL A 245 25.51 14.39 18.37
CA VAL A 245 25.38 14.87 19.74
C VAL A 245 26.64 15.66 20.05
N ASP A 246 26.49 16.90 20.45
CA ASP A 246 27.58 17.76 20.91
C ASP A 246 27.76 17.59 22.41
N VAL A 247 28.98 17.24 22.79
CA VAL A 247 29.37 16.97 24.16
C VAL A 247 30.32 18.06 24.65
N GLY A 248 29.95 18.79 25.67
CA GLY A 248 30.82 19.72 26.34
C GLY A 248 30.50 21.22 26.20
N PRO A 249 31.22 22.06 26.95
CA PRO A 249 32.37 21.74 27.76
C PRO A 249 32.04 20.70 28.84
N ALA A 250 32.80 19.59 28.85
CA ALA A 250 32.50 18.47 29.73
C ALA A 250 32.62 18.88 31.22
N GLY A 251 31.78 18.31 32.06
CA GLY A 251 31.73 18.53 33.49
C GLY A 251 32.79 17.75 34.26
N ALA A 252 32.46 17.32 35.47
CA ALA A 252 33.37 16.59 36.32
C ALA A 252 33.79 15.24 35.75
N VAL A 253 34.94 14.73 36.16
CA VAL A 253 35.47 13.40 35.82
C VAL A 253 34.47 12.31 36.20
N GLY A 254 34.25 11.38 35.29
CA GLY A 254 33.32 10.26 35.45
C GLY A 254 32.72 9.77 34.14
N ASP A 255 31.94 8.69 34.26
CA ASP A 255 31.20 8.13 33.13
C ASP A 255 29.74 8.60 33.19
N TYR A 256 29.23 9.05 32.03
CA TYR A 256 27.88 9.56 31.86
C TYR A 256 27.21 8.83 30.74
N THR A 257 26.08 8.20 31.00
CA THR A 257 25.27 7.50 30.00
C THR A 257 24.00 8.27 29.68
N PHE A 258 23.63 8.28 28.43
CA PHE A 258 22.39 8.90 27.92
C PHE A 258 21.90 8.19 26.68
N GLN A 259 20.68 8.48 26.27
CA GLN A 259 20.06 7.91 25.06
C GLN A 259 19.49 9.03 24.19
N VAL A 260 19.41 8.77 22.89
CA VAL A 260 18.70 9.61 21.93
C VAL A 260 17.42 8.89 21.52
N THR A 261 16.29 9.57 21.62
CA THR A 261 14.99 9.09 21.15
C THR A 261 14.60 9.88 19.89
N ALA A 262 14.28 9.16 18.83
CA ALA A 262 13.68 9.67 17.60
C ALA A 262 12.17 9.35 17.61
N THR A 263 11.33 10.33 17.31
CA THR A 263 9.87 10.20 17.27
C THR A 263 9.37 10.70 15.93
N SER A 264 8.55 9.89 15.23
CA SER A 264 7.92 10.19 13.95
C SER A 264 6.89 11.32 14.06
N ALA A 265 6.52 11.88 12.91
CA ALA A 265 5.48 12.90 12.79
C ALA A 265 4.09 12.45 13.29
N ASP A 266 3.82 11.14 13.35
CA ASP A 266 2.58 10.59 13.94
C ASP A 266 2.51 10.75 15.47
N GLY A 267 3.63 11.11 16.11
CA GLY A 267 3.77 11.30 17.56
C GLY A 267 3.71 10.02 18.40
N THR A 268 3.57 8.86 17.78
CA THR A 268 3.42 7.55 18.45
C THR A 268 4.54 6.57 18.12
N THR A 269 5.05 6.58 16.88
CA THR A 269 6.16 5.76 16.44
C THR A 269 7.47 6.37 16.92
N SER A 270 8.24 5.63 17.74
CA SER A 270 9.52 6.10 18.24
C SER A 270 10.54 4.97 18.34
N SER A 271 11.82 5.34 18.26
CA SER A 271 12.95 4.44 18.48
C SER A 271 14.00 5.16 19.30
N THR A 272 14.64 4.43 20.22
CA THR A 272 15.67 4.97 21.10
C THR A 272 16.97 4.22 20.87
N THR A 273 18.10 4.93 20.83
CA THR A 273 19.42 4.30 20.79
C THR A 273 19.64 3.45 22.06
N GLU A 274 20.55 2.50 21.97
CA GLU A 274 21.15 1.96 23.18
C GLU A 274 21.96 3.06 23.90
N ASP A 275 22.54 2.72 25.08
CA ASP A 275 23.26 3.68 25.89
C ASP A 275 24.49 4.24 25.17
N LEU A 276 24.55 5.56 25.05
CA LEU A 276 25.73 6.31 24.64
C LEU A 276 26.48 6.74 25.85
N THR A 277 27.82 6.53 25.91
CA THR A 277 28.64 6.81 27.07
C THR A 277 29.67 7.90 26.76
N VAL A 278 29.78 8.86 27.67
CA VAL A 278 30.87 9.85 27.68
C VAL A 278 31.72 9.62 28.92
N THR A 279 32.99 9.28 28.73
CA THR A 279 33.99 9.19 29.79
C THR A 279 34.74 10.52 29.87
N VAL A 280 34.50 11.29 30.92
CA VAL A 280 35.21 12.53 31.20
C VAL A 280 36.47 12.21 32.02
N THR A 281 37.65 12.60 31.48
CA THR A 281 38.93 12.40 32.11
C THR A 281 39.48 13.73 32.64
N GLU A 282 40.41 13.66 33.61
CA GLU A 282 41.08 14.84 34.11
C GLU A 282 41.77 15.62 33.01
N LYS A 283 41.76 16.94 33.16
CA LYS A 283 42.55 17.82 32.30
C LYS A 283 44.02 17.54 32.52
N VAL A 284 44.73 17.14 31.48
CA VAL A 284 46.21 17.08 31.57
C VAL A 284 46.75 18.52 31.55
N ASP A 285 47.22 18.98 32.73
CA ASP A 285 47.94 20.24 32.78
C ASP A 285 49.31 20.04 32.12
N ASP A 286 49.45 20.58 30.94
CA ASP A 286 50.71 20.63 30.20
C ASP A 286 51.67 21.70 30.80
N SER A 287 51.55 21.92 32.12
CA SER A 287 52.44 22.83 32.89
C SER A 287 53.70 22.13 33.39
N GLY A 288 53.93 20.90 32.92
CA GLY A 288 55.23 20.22 33.19
C GLY A 288 56.37 20.80 32.35
N GLY A 289 56.85 21.94 32.70
CA GLY A 289 58.24 22.29 32.36
C GLY A 289 59.16 21.15 32.84
N PRO A 290 60.31 20.95 32.17
CA PRO A 290 61.22 19.85 32.52
C PRO A 290 61.52 19.85 34.02
N ALA A 291 61.25 18.74 34.68
CA ALA A 291 61.63 18.50 36.07
C ALA A 291 63.12 18.82 36.12
N THR A 292 63.47 19.95 36.75
CA THR A 292 64.81 20.18 37.19
C THR A 292 65.07 19.15 38.30
N GLU A 293 65.62 18.03 37.89
CA GLU A 293 66.20 17.07 38.79
C GLU A 293 67.21 17.80 39.58
N LYS A 294 66.96 17.98 40.92
CA LYS A 294 67.92 18.46 41.91
C LYS A 294 68.98 17.39 41.97
N VAL A 295 70.10 17.60 41.28
CA VAL A 295 71.29 16.79 41.41
C VAL A 295 71.80 17.11 42.78
N GLU A 296 71.61 16.20 43.77
CA GLU A 296 72.42 16.15 44.96
C GLU A 296 73.81 15.73 44.52
N GLU A 297 74.81 16.62 44.75
CA GLU A 297 76.20 16.29 44.60
C GLU A 297 76.56 15.22 45.64
N ASP A 298 76.69 13.97 45.19
CA ASP A 298 77.39 12.95 45.92
C ASP A 298 78.78 12.74 45.35
N ASP A 299 79.74 13.18 46.07
CA ASP A 299 81.16 13.05 45.76
C ASP A 299 81.57 11.56 45.79
N SER A 300 81.70 10.95 44.59
CA SER A 300 82.50 9.74 44.42
C SER A 300 82.99 9.55 42.99
N PRO A 301 84.26 9.29 42.76
CA PRO A 301 84.83 9.30 41.42
C PRO A 301 84.78 7.92 40.77
N GLY A 302 84.42 7.94 39.48
CA GLY A 302 84.94 6.90 38.62
C GLY A 302 83.94 6.09 37.78
N PHE A 303 84.17 6.21 36.46
CA PHE A 303 83.93 5.26 35.44
C PHE A 303 82.58 5.22 34.72
N GLY A 304 82.63 5.54 33.45
CA GLY A 304 82.04 4.74 32.39
C GLY A 304 80.87 5.33 31.60
N ILE A 305 81.15 5.91 30.49
CA ILE A 305 80.23 6.26 29.43
C ILE A 305 79.47 5.02 28.93
N ILE A 306 78.15 5.05 28.94
CA ILE A 306 77.34 4.25 28.00
C ILE A 306 76.21 5.12 27.47
N THR A 307 76.34 5.46 26.23
CA THR A 307 75.28 6.06 25.38
C THR A 307 74.19 5.02 25.10
N ALA A 308 72.98 5.25 25.57
CA ALA A 308 71.84 4.49 25.12
C ALA A 308 71.02 5.35 24.12
N ILE A 309 71.11 4.99 22.87
CA ILE A 309 70.26 5.50 21.77
C ILE A 309 68.87 4.89 21.90
N ALA A 310 67.88 5.68 22.15
CA ALA A 310 66.49 5.26 22.03
C ALA A 310 66.13 5.13 20.56
N ALA A 311 65.90 3.89 20.11
CA ALA A 311 65.39 3.59 18.78
C ALA A 311 63.88 3.78 18.75
N ILE A 312 63.46 4.77 17.98
CA ILE A 312 62.09 4.90 17.52
C ILE A 312 61.86 3.82 16.45
N GLY A 313 61.07 2.80 16.75
CA GLY A 313 60.68 1.79 15.80
C GLY A 313 59.31 2.08 15.24
N ALA A 314 59.28 2.79 14.11
CA ALA A 314 58.11 2.77 13.24
C ALA A 314 58.06 1.43 12.52
N VAL A 315 56.96 0.68 12.67
CA VAL A 315 56.68 -0.45 11.83
C VAL A 315 55.48 -0.12 10.94
N LEU A 316 55.84 0.31 9.76
CA LEU A 316 54.99 0.28 8.56
C LEU A 316 55.27 -1.03 7.85
N LEU A 317 54.32 -1.75 7.35
CA LEU A 317 54.34 -2.56 6.10
C LEU A 317 53.25 -3.61 6.12
N ILE A 318 52.24 -3.41 5.27
CA ILE A 318 52.15 -3.82 3.83
C ILE A 318 52.17 -5.34 3.64
N ARG A 319 51.06 -5.85 3.11
CA ARG A 319 50.84 -6.53 1.83
C ARG A 319 49.65 -7.45 1.88
N ARG A 320 48.68 -7.28 1.01
CA ARG A 320 48.53 -7.60 -0.43
C ARG A 320 48.59 -9.10 -0.77
N ARG A 321 47.50 -9.53 -1.44
CA ARG A 321 47.32 -10.68 -2.33
C ARG A 321 46.91 -11.99 -1.63
N LEU A 322 45.78 -12.54 -1.95
CA LEU A 322 45.25 -13.03 -3.26
C LEU A 322 43.75 -12.90 -3.30
#